data_1966f7a281f157e1b461ccce104f112d
#
_entry.id   1966f7a281f157e1b461ccce104f112d
#
_cell.length_a   1.000
_cell.length_b   1.000
_cell.length_c   1.000
_cell.angle_alpha   90.00
_cell.angle_beta   90.00
_cell.angle_gamma   90.00
#
_symmetry.space_group_name_H-M   'P 1'
#
loop_
_entity.id
_entity.type
_entity.pdbx_description
1 polymer ?
#
loop_
_entity_poly.entity_id
_entity_poly.type
_entity_poly.pdbx_seq_one_letter_code
_entity_poly.pdbx_strand_id
1 'polypeptide(L)'
;MRKLMMLFLTLAAMTVQAQTAKKFTVNITPDGKANMVAYLPEKPSGRAIVDCPGGGYSHLAVNHEGHDWAAYFNNQGIAFFVLTYRMPNGDRTIPMGDTQQAIRMVRDSAEVWQINPEDVGIMGFSAGGHLASTVSTHSEYDCRPNFSILFYPVISMNERETHKGSCVNFLGKEGQKDERLVKEFSNQNAVMRHLTPPAIILTANDDGVVPPVTNGIAYYSAMRRQGNDCSLYVYPTGGHGFGFRSSWPFHDQMLNDLTVWLNSHKAPRKDAVRVACIGNSITDGHGIDMSDVKAWPGQLQKLLGDGYVVKNYGRSGRTLLQKGDQPIWKEQAWRDALAYKADVVIIKLGTNDSKPQNWDAQAYESDLRLMIDQLNPKVPVLNKKGKPTKKMQRSQKPRIILCTPVPAYKPSWGISDSVIVNNIIPIINKVALDEHLEVVDLHSIFDNADGKAMQGDGIHPTEAGDSQIAKAVLEILKIKH
;
A
#
# COMPACT_ATOMS: atom_id res chain seq x y z
N MET A 1 -12.47 -53.85 45.13
CA MET A 1 -11.23 -53.65 44.36
C MET A 1 -11.45 -52.54 43.35
N ARG A 2 -11.05 -51.32 43.71
CA ARG A 2 -11.13 -50.13 42.83
C ARG A 2 -9.82 -50.02 42.08
N LYS A 3 -9.84 -50.13 40.74
CA LYS A 3 -8.68 -49.85 39.87
C LYS A 3 -8.56 -48.34 39.68
N LEU A 4 -7.47 -47.80 40.18
CA LEU A 4 -7.04 -46.43 39.99
C LEU A 4 -6.38 -46.33 38.61
N MET A 5 -6.96 -45.57 37.69
CA MET A 5 -6.42 -45.33 36.35
C MET A 5 -5.61 -44.00 36.44
N MET A 6 -4.28 -44.11 36.50
CA MET A 6 -3.38 -42.96 36.41
C MET A 6 -3.34 -42.50 34.95
N LEU A 7 -3.81 -41.27 34.74
CA LEU A 7 -3.69 -40.54 33.48
C LEU A 7 -2.33 -39.81 33.46
N PHE A 8 -1.36 -40.28 32.68
CA PHE A 8 -0.12 -39.58 32.43
C PHE A 8 -0.39 -38.42 31.45
N LEU A 9 -0.43 -37.19 31.94
CA LEU A 9 -0.31 -35.98 31.11
C LEU A 9 1.17 -35.83 30.75
N THR A 10 1.53 -36.15 29.53
CA THR A 10 2.80 -35.74 28.96
C THR A 10 2.72 -34.26 28.58
N LEU A 11 3.30 -33.42 29.41
CA LEU A 11 3.56 -32.00 29.11
C LEU A 11 4.66 -31.96 28.02
N ALA A 12 4.29 -31.77 26.77
CA ALA A 12 5.24 -31.45 25.73
C ALA A 12 5.78 -30.01 25.99
N ALA A 13 6.93 -29.92 26.64
CA ALA A 13 7.66 -28.66 26.72
C ALA A 13 8.12 -28.30 25.30
N MET A 14 7.43 -27.39 24.64
CA MET A 14 7.97 -26.69 23.47
C MET A 14 9.17 -25.87 23.96
N THR A 15 10.37 -26.41 23.80
CA THR A 15 11.60 -25.63 23.90
C THR A 15 11.58 -24.65 22.73
N VAL A 16 11.26 -23.38 23.02
CA VAL A 16 11.55 -22.26 22.12
C VAL A 16 13.07 -22.17 22.09
N GLN A 17 13.67 -22.82 21.09
CA GLN A 17 15.10 -22.70 20.84
C GLN A 17 15.34 -21.24 20.42
N ALA A 18 16.10 -20.49 21.22
CA ALA A 18 16.54 -19.15 20.85
C ALA A 18 17.26 -19.24 19.50
N GLN A 19 16.71 -18.59 18.50
CA GLN A 19 17.25 -18.60 17.16
C GLN A 19 18.45 -17.66 17.15
N THR A 20 19.66 -18.18 16.93
CA THR A 20 20.86 -17.35 16.73
C THR A 20 20.73 -16.54 15.45
N ALA A 21 21.24 -15.30 15.44
CA ALA A 21 21.28 -14.45 14.25
C ALA A 21 21.86 -15.22 13.07
N LYS A 22 21.16 -15.24 11.94
CA LYS A 22 21.55 -16.02 10.76
C LYS A 22 21.96 -15.09 9.63
N LYS A 23 23.12 -15.40 9.01
CA LYS A 23 23.56 -14.75 7.77
C LYS A 23 23.72 -15.81 6.68
N PHE A 24 23.08 -15.58 5.51
CA PHE A 24 23.18 -16.48 4.36
C PHE A 24 22.84 -15.73 3.06
N THR A 25 23.18 -16.31 1.93
CA THR A 25 22.88 -15.75 0.61
C THR A 25 21.69 -16.48 -0.02
N VAL A 26 20.80 -15.71 -0.67
CA VAL A 26 19.66 -16.20 -1.43
C VAL A 26 19.78 -15.73 -2.87
N ASN A 27 19.81 -16.64 -3.83
CA ASN A 27 19.85 -16.29 -5.24
C ASN A 27 18.47 -15.81 -5.72
N ILE A 28 18.43 -14.64 -6.36
CA ILE A 28 17.24 -14.07 -7.02
C ILE A 28 17.12 -14.67 -8.42
N THR A 29 18.25 -14.78 -9.15
CA THR A 29 18.30 -15.43 -10.45
C THR A 29 18.97 -16.80 -10.33
N PRO A 30 18.63 -17.79 -11.19
CA PRO A 30 19.21 -19.12 -11.13
C PRO A 30 20.74 -19.15 -11.27
N ASP A 31 21.32 -18.20 -12.02
CA ASP A 31 22.76 -18.05 -12.22
C ASP A 31 23.48 -17.31 -11.07
N GLY A 32 22.72 -16.84 -10.06
CA GLY A 32 23.21 -16.13 -8.89
C GLY A 32 23.75 -14.72 -9.17
N LYS A 33 23.61 -14.19 -10.40
CA LYS A 33 24.05 -12.82 -10.71
C LYS A 33 23.24 -11.75 -9.98
N ALA A 34 21.95 -11.98 -9.78
CA ALA A 34 21.17 -11.26 -8.79
C ALA A 34 21.01 -12.16 -7.56
N ASN A 35 21.35 -11.64 -6.40
CA ASN A 35 21.22 -12.33 -5.11
C ASN A 35 21.01 -11.33 -3.98
N MET A 36 20.62 -11.80 -2.80
CA MET A 36 20.56 -10.99 -1.60
C MET A 36 21.26 -11.69 -0.43
N VAL A 37 21.99 -10.94 0.38
CA VAL A 37 22.52 -11.42 1.66
C VAL A 37 21.50 -11.14 2.75
N ALA A 38 20.95 -12.19 3.32
CA ALA A 38 19.98 -12.12 4.41
C ALA A 38 20.69 -12.02 5.76
N TYR A 39 20.21 -11.11 6.60
CA TYR A 39 20.59 -10.94 8.01
C TYR A 39 19.32 -11.07 8.85
N LEU A 40 19.09 -12.24 9.44
CA LEU A 40 17.93 -12.49 10.28
C LEU A 40 18.26 -12.24 11.74
N PRO A 41 17.45 -11.46 12.48
CA PRO A 41 17.71 -11.15 13.87
C PRO A 41 17.43 -12.36 14.79
N GLU A 42 18.06 -12.39 15.96
CA GLU A 42 17.80 -13.41 16.99
C GLU A 42 16.37 -13.34 17.53
N LYS A 43 15.83 -12.13 17.65
CA LYS A 43 14.48 -11.87 18.13
C LYS A 43 13.69 -11.11 17.07
N PRO A 44 13.03 -11.80 16.13
CA PRO A 44 12.30 -11.15 15.05
C PRO A 44 11.11 -10.32 15.54
N SER A 45 11.03 -9.07 15.06
CA SER A 45 9.86 -8.22 15.24
C SER A 45 8.74 -8.52 14.23
N GLY A 46 9.09 -9.25 13.17
CA GLY A 46 8.26 -9.48 11.99
C GLY A 46 8.54 -8.50 10.85
N ARG A 47 9.18 -7.36 11.11
CA ARG A 47 9.54 -6.39 10.07
C ARG A 47 10.74 -6.84 9.26
N ALA A 48 10.71 -6.56 7.95
CA ALA A 48 11.80 -6.82 7.03
C ALA A 48 12.09 -5.63 6.13
N ILE A 49 13.35 -5.48 5.70
CA ILE A 49 13.77 -4.43 4.76
C ILE A 49 14.64 -5.06 3.67
N VAL A 50 14.27 -4.84 2.40
CA VAL A 50 15.11 -5.12 1.23
C VAL A 50 15.87 -3.85 0.89
N ASP A 51 17.19 -3.94 0.88
CA ASP A 51 18.09 -2.82 0.67
C ASP A 51 18.66 -2.82 -0.74
N CYS A 52 18.65 -1.66 -1.39
CA CYS A 52 19.17 -1.37 -2.71
C CYS A 52 20.34 -0.40 -2.61
N PRO A 53 21.60 -0.88 -2.54
CA PRO A 53 22.78 -0.01 -2.50
C PRO A 53 22.87 0.91 -3.73
N GLY A 54 23.47 2.08 -3.57
CA GLY A 54 23.75 3.00 -4.66
C GLY A 54 24.96 2.59 -5.50
N GLY A 55 25.42 3.50 -6.35
CA GLY A 55 26.56 3.31 -7.26
C GLY A 55 26.26 3.71 -8.70
N GLY A 56 25.29 4.62 -8.91
CA GLY A 56 25.01 5.23 -10.22
C GLY A 56 24.52 4.24 -11.28
N TYR A 57 24.00 3.07 -10.90
CA TYR A 57 23.66 1.95 -11.78
C TYR A 57 24.87 1.43 -12.60
N SER A 58 26.08 1.62 -12.11
CA SER A 58 27.33 1.11 -12.72
C SER A 58 28.06 0.11 -11.83
N HIS A 59 27.87 0.20 -10.52
CA HIS A 59 28.38 -0.69 -9.49
C HIS A 59 27.47 -0.64 -8.27
N LEU A 60 27.81 -1.36 -7.19
CA LEU A 60 27.08 -1.36 -5.93
C LEU A 60 27.99 -0.97 -4.76
N ALA A 61 27.58 0.03 -3.98
CA ALA A 61 28.28 0.50 -2.79
C ALA A 61 27.87 -0.34 -1.54
N VAL A 62 28.01 -1.65 -1.61
CA VAL A 62 27.42 -2.65 -0.69
C VAL A 62 27.86 -2.55 0.77
N ASN A 63 28.95 -1.84 1.10
CA ASN A 63 29.41 -1.73 2.49
C ASN A 63 28.59 -0.69 3.25
N HIS A 64 28.93 0.61 3.15
CA HIS A 64 28.29 1.71 3.90
C HIS A 64 26.84 2.03 3.45
N GLU A 65 26.42 1.54 2.31
CA GLU A 65 25.05 1.62 1.79
C GLU A 65 24.36 0.23 1.77
N GLY A 66 24.86 -0.72 2.56
CA GLY A 66 24.34 -2.08 2.61
C GLY A 66 24.73 -2.80 3.90
N HIS A 67 25.80 -3.62 3.87
CA HIS A 67 26.13 -4.55 4.95
C HIS A 67 26.34 -3.90 6.33
N ASP A 68 26.84 -2.67 6.39
CA ASP A 68 27.10 -1.97 7.66
C ASP A 68 25.79 -1.65 8.43
N TRP A 69 24.66 -1.62 7.76
CA TRP A 69 23.33 -1.40 8.36
C TRP A 69 22.78 -2.64 9.08
N ALA A 70 23.30 -3.83 8.80
CA ALA A 70 22.71 -5.08 9.26
C ALA A 70 22.58 -5.16 10.79
N ALA A 71 23.65 -4.78 11.51
CA ALA A 71 23.62 -4.81 12.98
C ALA A 71 22.60 -3.83 13.57
N TYR A 72 22.48 -2.63 13.00
CA TYR A 72 21.51 -1.63 13.43
C TYR A 72 20.07 -2.13 13.33
N PHE A 73 19.70 -2.74 12.21
CA PHE A 73 18.35 -3.28 12.03
C PHE A 73 18.11 -4.56 12.83
N ASN A 74 19.09 -5.49 12.86
CA ASN A 74 18.93 -6.72 13.63
C ASN A 74 18.79 -6.48 15.13
N ASN A 75 19.45 -5.46 15.69
CA ASN A 75 19.31 -5.06 17.09
C ASN A 75 17.88 -4.56 17.43
N GLN A 76 17.11 -4.14 16.41
CA GLN A 76 15.70 -3.76 16.52
C GLN A 76 14.75 -4.90 16.15
N GLY A 77 15.26 -6.11 15.94
CA GLY A 77 14.48 -7.28 15.52
C GLY A 77 14.03 -7.24 14.05
N ILE A 78 14.60 -6.36 13.23
CA ILE A 78 14.23 -6.19 11.81
C ILE A 78 15.14 -7.08 10.96
N ALA A 79 14.53 -7.94 10.13
CA ALA A 79 15.27 -8.72 9.13
C ALA A 79 15.77 -7.79 8.00
N PHE A 80 17.03 -7.94 7.61
CA PHE A 80 17.66 -7.04 6.65
C PHE A 80 18.27 -7.83 5.49
N PHE A 81 18.00 -7.41 4.25
CA PHE A 81 18.39 -8.11 3.04
C PHE A 81 19.14 -7.17 2.10
N VAL A 82 20.45 -7.32 1.97
CA VAL A 82 21.27 -6.49 1.06
C VAL A 82 21.22 -7.10 -0.34
N LEU A 83 20.58 -6.40 -1.27
CA LEU A 83 20.35 -6.87 -2.64
C LEU A 83 21.54 -6.52 -3.55
N THR A 84 22.08 -7.54 -4.21
CA THR A 84 22.96 -7.41 -5.37
C THR A 84 22.09 -7.51 -6.62
N TYR A 85 21.55 -6.37 -7.06
CA TYR A 85 20.78 -6.31 -8.30
C TYR A 85 21.68 -6.15 -9.52
N ARG A 86 21.25 -6.66 -10.67
CA ARG A 86 22.00 -6.55 -11.93
C ARG A 86 21.94 -5.13 -12.48
N MET A 87 23.06 -4.71 -13.06
CA MET A 87 23.12 -3.38 -13.69
C MET A 87 22.21 -3.32 -14.91
N PRO A 88 21.49 -2.20 -15.09
CA PRO A 88 20.51 -2.07 -16.18
C PRO A 88 21.16 -2.03 -17.57
N ASN A 89 22.31 -1.37 -17.73
CA ASN A 89 22.94 -1.16 -19.04
C ASN A 89 21.95 -0.61 -20.09
N GLY A 90 21.05 0.28 -19.65
CA GLY A 90 20.00 0.86 -20.47
C GLY A 90 18.67 0.07 -20.47
N ASP A 91 18.63 -1.13 -19.90
CA ASP A 91 17.39 -1.88 -19.69
C ASP A 91 16.97 -1.83 -18.22
N ARG A 92 16.11 -0.87 -17.93
CA ARG A 92 15.54 -0.63 -16.60
C ARG A 92 14.73 -1.80 -16.02
N THR A 93 14.24 -2.69 -16.88
CA THR A 93 13.43 -3.84 -16.43
C THR A 93 14.26 -4.86 -15.65
N ILE A 94 15.58 -4.89 -15.86
CA ILE A 94 16.51 -5.81 -15.19
C ILE A 94 16.56 -5.54 -13.68
N PRO A 95 17.03 -4.36 -13.20
CA PRO A 95 17.12 -4.12 -11.76
C PRO A 95 15.73 -4.03 -11.09
N MET A 96 14.72 -3.53 -11.81
CA MET A 96 13.34 -3.53 -11.31
C MET A 96 12.84 -4.95 -11.07
N GLY A 97 13.02 -5.85 -12.04
CA GLY A 97 12.61 -7.25 -11.93
C GLY A 97 13.34 -7.99 -10.80
N ASP A 98 14.64 -7.76 -10.64
CA ASP A 98 15.42 -8.34 -9.54
C ASP A 98 14.91 -7.89 -8.17
N THR A 99 14.62 -6.59 -8.02
CA THR A 99 14.12 -6.00 -6.77
C THR A 99 12.68 -6.47 -6.45
N GLN A 100 11.81 -6.50 -7.45
CA GLN A 100 10.45 -7.02 -7.31
C GLN A 100 10.46 -8.49 -6.89
N GLN A 101 11.33 -9.29 -7.50
CA GLN A 101 11.49 -10.70 -7.14
C GLN A 101 12.06 -10.87 -5.73
N ALA A 102 13.00 -10.02 -5.31
CA ALA A 102 13.51 -10.04 -3.93
C ALA A 102 12.38 -9.82 -2.90
N ILE A 103 11.51 -8.84 -3.13
CA ILE A 103 10.35 -8.59 -2.24
C ILE A 103 9.39 -9.80 -2.21
N ARG A 104 9.08 -10.41 -3.39
CA ARG A 104 8.26 -11.63 -3.43
C ARG A 104 8.89 -12.75 -2.63
N MET A 105 10.17 -13.02 -2.82
CA MET A 105 10.88 -14.10 -2.10
C MET A 105 10.90 -13.88 -0.59
N VAL A 106 11.05 -12.63 -0.12
CA VAL A 106 10.95 -12.29 1.30
C VAL A 106 9.53 -12.59 1.83
N ARG A 107 8.49 -12.22 1.08
CA ARG A 107 7.10 -12.51 1.43
C ARG A 107 6.76 -14.00 1.41
N ASP A 108 7.23 -14.72 0.38
CA ASP A 108 7.00 -16.17 0.24
C ASP A 108 7.71 -16.97 1.36
N SER A 109 8.84 -16.44 1.86
CA SER A 109 9.60 -17.03 2.96
C SER A 109 9.18 -16.53 4.35
N ALA A 110 8.11 -15.76 4.45
CA ALA A 110 7.71 -15.05 5.67
C ALA A 110 7.51 -15.98 6.88
N GLU A 111 6.94 -17.16 6.69
CA GLU A 111 6.77 -18.13 7.76
C GLU A 111 8.10 -18.66 8.29
N VAL A 112 9.01 -19.09 7.38
CA VAL A 112 10.33 -19.65 7.71
C VAL A 112 11.26 -18.62 8.35
N TRP A 113 11.17 -17.36 7.89
CA TRP A 113 12.02 -16.27 8.38
C TRP A 113 11.36 -15.45 9.49
N GLN A 114 10.16 -15.82 9.94
CA GLN A 114 9.38 -15.14 10.98
C GLN A 114 9.11 -13.67 10.64
N ILE A 115 8.78 -13.41 9.38
CA ILE A 115 8.46 -12.08 8.85
C ILE A 115 6.92 -11.94 8.74
N ASN A 116 6.44 -10.73 8.90
CA ASN A 116 5.08 -10.35 8.53
C ASN A 116 5.09 -9.91 7.05
N PRO A 117 4.44 -10.61 6.11
CA PRO A 117 4.44 -10.25 4.70
C PRO A 117 3.82 -8.87 4.40
N GLU A 118 3.03 -8.32 5.34
CA GLU A 118 2.46 -6.96 5.25
C GLU A 118 3.36 -5.89 5.91
N ASP A 119 4.61 -6.25 6.27
CA ASP A 119 5.59 -5.32 6.84
C ASP A 119 6.99 -5.48 6.22
N VAL A 120 7.01 -5.58 4.90
CA VAL A 120 8.23 -5.68 4.10
C VAL A 120 8.49 -4.32 3.44
N GLY A 121 9.47 -3.58 3.95
CA GLY A 121 9.90 -2.30 3.42
C GLY A 121 11.01 -2.44 2.39
N ILE A 122 11.29 -1.31 1.73
CA ILE A 122 12.45 -1.14 0.85
C ILE A 122 13.31 0.01 1.34
N MET A 123 14.63 -0.15 1.28
CA MET A 123 15.60 0.91 1.53
C MET A 123 16.45 1.11 0.27
N GLY A 124 16.89 2.34 0.02
CA GLY A 124 17.79 2.56 -1.10
C GLY A 124 18.53 3.87 -1.01
N PHE A 125 19.73 3.87 -1.60
CA PHE A 125 20.71 4.94 -1.56
C PHE A 125 21.00 5.46 -2.97
N SER A 126 21.02 6.77 -3.19
CA SER A 126 21.42 7.35 -4.49
C SER A 126 20.63 6.73 -5.67
N ALA A 127 21.31 6.09 -6.62
CA ALA A 127 20.67 5.31 -7.69
C ALA A 127 19.82 4.14 -7.16
N GLY A 128 20.24 3.48 -6.06
CA GLY A 128 19.44 2.48 -5.35
C GLY A 128 18.19 3.11 -4.71
N GLY A 129 18.26 4.37 -4.28
CA GLY A 129 17.11 5.15 -3.85
C GLY A 129 16.11 5.43 -5.00
N HIS A 130 16.64 5.64 -6.22
CA HIS A 130 15.81 5.68 -7.41
C HIS A 130 15.11 4.33 -7.65
N LEU A 131 15.84 3.22 -7.58
CA LEU A 131 15.29 1.89 -7.75
C LEU A 131 14.21 1.58 -6.71
N ALA A 132 14.48 1.91 -5.43
CA ALA A 132 13.53 1.74 -4.33
C ALA A 132 12.25 2.55 -4.55
N SER A 133 12.36 3.83 -4.92
CA SER A 133 11.20 4.68 -5.23
C SER A 133 10.49 4.25 -6.51
N THR A 134 11.21 3.71 -7.52
CA THR A 134 10.60 3.16 -8.73
C THR A 134 9.75 1.92 -8.40
N VAL A 135 10.28 0.98 -7.63
CA VAL A 135 9.52 -0.20 -7.20
C VAL A 135 8.31 0.21 -6.32
N SER A 136 8.44 1.24 -5.51
CA SER A 136 7.34 1.77 -4.69
C SER A 136 6.20 2.39 -5.51
N THR A 137 6.50 2.94 -6.70
CA THR A 137 5.52 3.66 -7.53
C THR A 137 5.03 2.87 -8.75
N HIS A 138 5.80 1.88 -9.25
CA HIS A 138 5.51 1.17 -10.51
C HIS A 138 5.22 -0.32 -10.32
N SER A 139 5.20 -0.83 -9.09
CA SER A 139 4.96 -2.27 -8.87
C SER A 139 3.51 -2.60 -8.64
N GLU A 140 3.14 -3.82 -9.01
CA GLU A 140 1.89 -4.44 -8.60
C GLU A 140 1.91 -4.76 -7.09
N TYR A 141 0.73 -5.03 -6.53
CA TYR A 141 0.55 -5.22 -5.07
C TYR A 141 1.49 -6.26 -4.47
N ASP A 142 1.70 -7.39 -5.13
CA ASP A 142 2.48 -8.53 -4.63
C ASP A 142 3.97 -8.22 -4.38
N CYS A 143 4.51 -7.21 -5.07
CA CYS A 143 5.91 -6.80 -4.97
C CYS A 143 6.09 -5.31 -4.65
N ARG A 144 5.00 -4.55 -4.40
CA ARG A 144 5.10 -3.18 -3.88
C ARG A 144 5.45 -3.23 -2.39
N PRO A 145 6.50 -2.52 -1.92
CA PRO A 145 6.87 -2.52 -0.51
C PRO A 145 5.79 -1.88 0.36
N ASN A 146 5.79 -2.18 1.67
CA ASN A 146 4.86 -1.59 2.62
C ASN A 146 5.30 -0.21 3.12
N PHE A 147 6.60 0.11 3.02
CA PHE A 147 7.18 1.42 3.32
C PHE A 147 8.52 1.60 2.60
N SER A 148 9.01 2.84 2.50
CA SER A 148 10.27 3.19 1.82
C SER A 148 11.19 4.04 2.69
N ILE A 149 12.48 3.71 2.70
CA ILE A 149 13.56 4.48 3.33
C ILE A 149 14.51 4.93 2.23
N LEU A 150 14.58 6.23 1.96
CA LEU A 150 15.28 6.79 0.82
C LEU A 150 16.40 7.73 1.27
N PHE A 151 17.65 7.31 1.07
CA PHE A 151 18.83 8.09 1.38
C PHE A 151 19.34 8.83 0.16
N TYR A 152 19.42 10.16 0.23
CA TYR A 152 19.88 11.03 -0.87
C TYR A 152 19.50 10.49 -2.25
N PRO A 153 18.20 10.12 -2.43
CA PRO A 153 17.78 9.35 -3.58
C PRO A 153 17.88 10.16 -4.87
N VAL A 154 18.36 9.55 -5.94
CA VAL A 154 18.00 9.99 -7.29
C VAL A 154 16.49 9.80 -7.44
N ILE A 155 15.80 10.79 -7.94
CA ILE A 155 14.33 10.78 -8.16
C ILE A 155 14.00 11.23 -9.57
N SER A 156 14.55 12.36 -10.01
CA SER A 156 14.39 12.84 -11.38
C SER A 156 15.29 12.06 -12.34
N MET A 157 14.76 11.71 -13.50
CA MET A 157 15.53 11.19 -14.63
C MET A 157 15.91 12.28 -15.64
N ASN A 158 15.63 13.55 -15.33
CA ASN A 158 16.14 14.69 -16.10
C ASN A 158 17.62 14.91 -15.75
N GLU A 159 18.51 14.70 -16.70
CA GLU A 159 19.98 14.81 -16.50
C GLU A 159 20.47 16.19 -16.00
N ARG A 160 19.65 17.23 -16.14
CA ARG A 160 19.96 18.59 -15.64
C ARG A 160 19.61 18.76 -14.16
N GLU A 161 18.88 17.83 -13.58
CA GLU A 161 18.30 17.93 -12.24
C GLU A 161 18.93 16.93 -11.26
N THR A 162 19.73 15.96 -11.76
CA THR A 162 20.25 14.84 -10.95
C THR A 162 21.53 14.28 -11.53
N HIS A 163 21.99 13.14 -10.97
CA HIS A 163 23.20 12.43 -11.42
C HIS A 163 23.01 11.85 -12.83
N LYS A 164 23.65 12.48 -13.82
CA LYS A 164 23.55 12.13 -15.25
C LYS A 164 23.88 10.64 -15.53
N GLY A 165 24.90 10.09 -14.85
CA GLY A 165 25.27 8.68 -15.01
C GLY A 165 24.14 7.72 -14.67
N SER A 166 23.38 8.00 -13.59
CA SER A 166 22.20 7.21 -13.22
C SER A 166 21.14 7.23 -14.32
N CYS A 167 20.88 8.39 -14.91
CA CYS A 167 19.90 8.53 -16.00
C CYS A 167 20.29 7.70 -17.22
N VAL A 168 21.55 7.84 -17.67
CA VAL A 168 22.07 7.10 -18.84
C VAL A 168 22.05 5.61 -18.60
N ASN A 169 22.54 5.18 -17.44
CA ASN A 169 22.67 3.75 -17.14
C ASN A 169 21.29 3.07 -17.00
N PHE A 170 20.30 3.79 -16.45
CA PHE A 170 18.94 3.25 -16.24
C PHE A 170 18.08 3.27 -17.50
N LEU A 171 18.01 4.41 -18.19
CA LEU A 171 17.15 4.59 -19.37
C LEU A 171 17.83 4.20 -20.69
N GLY A 172 19.15 4.14 -20.71
CA GLY A 172 19.94 4.02 -21.94
C GLY A 172 20.10 5.37 -22.68
N LYS A 173 21.07 5.43 -23.58
CA LYS A 173 21.39 6.67 -24.33
C LYS A 173 20.21 7.19 -25.15
N GLU A 174 19.41 6.31 -25.74
CA GLU A 174 18.23 6.69 -26.51
C GLU A 174 17.01 6.96 -25.61
N GLY A 175 16.81 6.14 -24.55
CA GLY A 175 15.72 6.34 -23.59
C GLY A 175 15.77 7.68 -22.84
N GLN A 176 16.98 8.22 -22.62
CA GLN A 176 17.14 9.56 -22.05
C GLN A 176 16.60 10.70 -22.95
N LYS A 177 16.48 10.49 -24.26
CA LYS A 177 15.95 11.45 -25.21
C LYS A 177 14.44 11.34 -25.33
N ASP A 178 13.82 10.27 -24.83
CA ASP A 178 12.37 10.10 -24.79
C ASP A 178 11.80 10.80 -23.56
N GLU A 179 11.23 11.98 -23.77
CA GLU A 179 10.63 12.79 -22.70
C GLU A 179 9.54 12.03 -21.92
N ARG A 180 8.85 11.10 -22.57
CA ARG A 180 7.83 10.27 -21.93
C ARG A 180 8.48 9.30 -20.93
N LEU A 181 9.58 8.64 -21.30
CA LEU A 181 10.32 7.76 -20.39
C LEU A 181 10.99 8.52 -19.26
N VAL A 182 11.60 9.67 -19.57
CA VAL A 182 12.17 10.57 -18.56
C VAL A 182 11.10 10.98 -17.54
N LYS A 183 9.91 11.38 -18.02
CA LYS A 183 8.79 11.76 -17.17
C LYS A 183 8.25 10.57 -16.35
N GLU A 184 8.09 9.41 -16.97
CA GLU A 184 7.58 8.19 -16.34
C GLU A 184 8.46 7.74 -15.19
N PHE A 185 9.78 7.67 -15.41
CA PHE A 185 10.75 7.23 -14.40
C PHE A 185 11.34 8.36 -13.54
N SER A 186 10.87 9.58 -13.70
CA SER A 186 11.02 10.62 -12.67
C SER A 186 9.94 10.40 -11.61
N ASN A 187 10.31 9.71 -10.53
CA ASN A 187 9.36 9.06 -9.61
C ASN A 187 8.42 10.02 -8.87
N GLN A 188 8.75 11.32 -8.78
CA GLN A 188 7.82 12.35 -8.29
C GLN A 188 6.56 12.48 -9.18
N ASN A 189 6.61 12.05 -10.44
CA ASN A 189 5.46 12.07 -11.35
C ASN A 189 4.62 10.79 -11.26
N ALA A 190 5.18 9.72 -10.66
CA ALA A 190 4.55 8.40 -10.60
C ALA A 190 3.90 8.10 -9.23
N VAL A 191 3.94 9.05 -8.30
CA VAL A 191 3.30 8.90 -6.98
C VAL A 191 1.80 8.73 -7.14
N MET A 192 1.28 7.63 -6.63
CA MET A 192 -0.15 7.30 -6.65
C MET A 192 -0.75 7.47 -5.25
N ARG A 193 -1.84 8.26 -5.17
CA ARG A 193 -2.59 8.46 -3.93
C ARG A 193 -3.03 7.12 -3.33
N HIS A 194 -2.82 6.91 -2.05
CA HIS A 194 -3.11 5.70 -1.26
C HIS A 194 -2.33 4.43 -1.64
N LEU A 195 -1.72 4.38 -2.82
CA LEU A 195 -1.02 3.17 -3.28
C LEU A 195 0.49 3.26 -3.12
N THR A 196 1.10 4.44 -3.36
CA THR A 196 2.52 4.63 -3.04
C THR A 196 2.70 4.58 -1.53
N PRO A 197 3.56 3.69 -1.02
CA PRO A 197 3.69 3.47 0.42
C PRO A 197 4.28 4.67 1.16
N PRO A 198 4.08 4.77 2.50
CA PRO A 198 4.74 5.77 3.33
C PRO A 198 6.25 5.79 3.10
N ALA A 199 6.86 6.98 3.14
CA ALA A 199 8.27 7.13 2.90
C ALA A 199 8.96 8.05 3.93
N ILE A 200 10.22 7.72 4.26
CA ILE A 200 11.15 8.65 4.91
C ILE A 200 12.28 8.97 3.94
N ILE A 201 12.61 10.24 3.80
CA ILE A 201 13.68 10.74 2.94
C ILE A 201 14.73 11.44 3.80
N LEU A 202 15.99 11.02 3.65
CA LEU A 202 17.12 11.56 4.41
C LEU A 202 18.18 12.03 3.42
N THR A 203 18.50 13.32 3.44
CA THR A 203 19.43 13.96 2.47
C THR A 203 20.27 15.03 3.14
N ALA A 204 21.33 15.48 2.50
CA ALA A 204 22.18 16.58 2.96
C ALA A 204 21.95 17.83 2.10
N ASN A 205 21.95 19.00 2.74
CA ASN A 205 21.72 20.28 2.05
C ASN A 205 22.81 20.61 1.03
N ASP A 206 24.03 20.15 1.28
CA ASP A 206 25.22 20.37 0.46
C ASP A 206 25.49 19.26 -0.57
N ASP A 207 24.50 18.39 -0.87
CA ASP A 207 24.65 17.34 -1.90
C ASP A 207 24.66 17.98 -3.30
N GLY A 208 25.85 18.06 -3.89
CA GLY A 208 26.08 18.58 -5.24
C GLY A 208 25.99 17.52 -6.35
N VAL A 209 25.87 16.24 -5.99
CA VAL A 209 25.76 15.13 -6.96
C VAL A 209 24.30 14.79 -7.27
N VAL A 210 23.46 14.76 -6.24
CA VAL A 210 22.01 14.56 -6.33
C VAL A 210 21.32 15.69 -5.56
N PRO A 211 21.11 16.87 -6.20
CA PRO A 211 20.58 18.04 -5.52
C PRO A 211 19.24 17.73 -4.83
N PRO A 212 19.09 18.04 -3.52
CA PRO A 212 17.92 17.64 -2.76
C PRO A 212 16.62 18.29 -3.27
N VAL A 213 16.70 19.52 -3.81
CA VAL A 213 15.52 20.28 -4.27
C VAL A 213 14.80 19.56 -5.42
N THR A 214 15.55 19.08 -6.41
CA THR A 214 15.03 18.44 -7.61
C THR A 214 14.81 16.93 -7.45
N ASN A 215 15.23 16.36 -6.34
CA ASN A 215 15.14 14.93 -6.04
C ASN A 215 14.31 14.68 -4.75
N GLY A 216 14.94 14.54 -3.59
CA GLY A 216 14.26 14.19 -2.34
C GLY A 216 13.08 15.13 -1.98
N ILE A 217 13.29 16.45 -2.10
CA ILE A 217 12.23 17.46 -1.84
C ILE A 217 11.11 17.37 -2.89
N ALA A 218 11.46 17.15 -4.16
CA ALA A 218 10.47 16.98 -5.23
C ALA A 218 9.58 15.74 -4.97
N TYR A 219 10.18 14.61 -4.53
CA TYR A 219 9.43 13.41 -4.18
C TYR A 219 8.54 13.61 -2.95
N TYR A 220 9.07 14.22 -1.89
CA TYR A 220 8.28 14.62 -0.71
C TYR A 220 7.08 15.49 -1.10
N SER A 221 7.32 16.52 -1.95
CA SER A 221 6.25 17.40 -2.41
C SER A 221 5.17 16.66 -3.19
N ALA A 222 5.56 15.68 -4.03
CA ALA A 222 4.63 14.84 -4.77
C ALA A 222 3.81 13.94 -3.83
N MET A 223 4.46 13.29 -2.87
CA MET A 223 3.80 12.48 -1.83
C MET A 223 2.76 13.31 -1.07
N ARG A 224 3.14 14.51 -0.60
CA ARG A 224 2.24 15.41 0.14
C ARG A 224 1.07 15.92 -0.71
N ARG A 225 1.29 16.27 -2.00
CA ARG A 225 0.20 16.67 -2.91
C ARG A 225 -0.81 15.55 -3.17
N GLN A 226 -0.34 14.30 -3.16
CA GLN A 226 -1.22 13.12 -3.28
C GLN A 226 -1.89 12.72 -1.95
N GLY A 227 -1.54 13.36 -0.83
CA GLY A 227 -2.07 13.05 0.49
C GLY A 227 -1.40 11.85 1.16
N ASN A 228 -0.34 11.30 0.57
CA ASN A 228 0.40 10.17 1.11
C ASN A 228 1.31 10.61 2.27
N ASP A 229 1.54 9.71 3.21
CA ASP A 229 2.43 9.94 4.34
C ASP A 229 3.90 9.95 3.89
N CYS A 230 4.63 11.02 4.26
CA CYS A 230 6.03 11.15 3.92
C CYS A 230 6.73 12.08 4.91
N SER A 231 7.89 11.66 5.41
CA SER A 231 8.79 12.46 6.26
C SER A 231 10.05 12.84 5.48
N LEU A 232 10.56 14.05 5.71
CA LEU A 232 11.77 14.57 5.05
C LEU A 232 12.73 15.15 6.09
N TYR A 233 13.97 14.67 6.07
CA TYR A 233 15.08 15.18 6.87
C TYR A 233 16.18 15.70 5.94
N VAL A 234 16.53 16.97 6.11
CA VAL A 234 17.61 17.62 5.35
C VAL A 234 18.69 18.03 6.35
N TYR A 235 19.79 17.29 6.38
CA TYR A 235 20.92 17.57 7.29
C TYR A 235 21.76 18.71 6.73
N PRO A 236 22.37 19.54 7.60
CA PRO A 236 23.10 20.73 7.16
C PRO A 236 24.26 20.42 6.21
N THR A 237 25.00 19.35 6.46
CA THR A 237 26.17 18.91 5.68
C THR A 237 26.23 17.39 5.59
N GLY A 238 27.02 16.89 4.64
CA GLY A 238 27.23 15.45 4.42
C GLY A 238 27.57 15.13 2.98
N GLY A 239 27.26 16.03 2.08
CA GLY A 239 27.42 15.82 0.65
C GLY A 239 26.62 14.61 0.19
N HIS A 240 27.16 13.92 -0.83
CA HIS A 240 26.57 12.69 -1.35
C HIS A 240 27.24 11.44 -0.76
N GLY A 241 26.46 10.41 -0.41
CA GLY A 241 27.01 9.11 -0.04
C GLY A 241 27.47 9.00 1.42
N PHE A 242 26.84 9.70 2.37
CA PHE A 242 27.20 9.58 3.79
C PHE A 242 26.88 8.18 4.35
N GLY A 243 25.81 7.48 3.92
CA GLY A 243 25.48 6.11 4.31
C GLY A 243 25.61 5.82 5.80
N PHE A 244 26.12 4.63 6.16
CA PHE A 244 26.40 4.22 7.54
C PHE A 244 27.82 4.61 7.99
N ARG A 245 28.19 5.88 7.83
CA ARG A 245 29.54 6.33 8.21
C ARG A 245 29.52 6.99 9.59
N SER A 246 30.06 6.30 10.59
CA SER A 246 30.12 6.81 11.98
C SER A 246 30.95 8.09 12.14
N SER A 247 31.83 8.41 11.17
CA SER A 247 32.59 9.67 11.14
C SER A 247 31.75 10.89 10.67
N TRP A 248 30.56 10.67 10.12
CA TRP A 248 29.68 11.75 9.71
C TRP A 248 29.02 12.41 10.95
N PRO A 249 29.10 13.75 11.10
CA PRO A 249 28.67 14.41 12.33
C PRO A 249 27.20 14.19 12.72
N PHE A 250 26.33 13.90 11.77
CA PHE A 250 24.89 13.67 12.00
C PHE A 250 24.51 12.19 12.02
N HIS A 251 25.50 11.27 12.09
CA HIS A 251 25.23 9.82 12.07
C HIS A 251 24.24 9.39 13.16
N ASP A 252 24.52 9.72 14.43
CA ASP A 252 23.68 9.29 15.53
C ASP A 252 22.29 9.94 15.51
N GLN A 253 22.21 11.23 15.10
CA GLN A 253 20.95 11.91 14.90
C GLN A 253 20.14 11.21 13.81
N MET A 254 20.74 10.88 12.69
CA MET A 254 20.08 10.19 11.57
C MET A 254 19.53 8.82 12.01
N LEU A 255 20.30 8.03 12.78
CA LEU A 255 19.84 6.75 13.30
C LEU A 255 18.66 6.93 14.28
N ASN A 256 18.70 7.97 15.10
CA ASN A 256 17.58 8.31 16.00
C ASN A 256 16.32 8.69 15.19
N ASP A 257 16.44 9.59 14.21
CA ASP A 257 15.34 10.06 13.37
C ASP A 257 14.70 8.87 12.62
N LEU A 258 15.51 7.96 12.08
CA LEU A 258 15.06 6.73 11.43
C LEU A 258 14.36 5.78 12.43
N THR A 259 14.91 5.60 13.64
CA THR A 259 14.30 4.77 14.68
C THR A 259 12.94 5.32 15.11
N VAL A 260 12.83 6.63 15.32
CA VAL A 260 11.57 7.29 15.67
C VAL A 260 10.54 7.10 14.58
N TRP A 261 10.94 7.27 13.32
CA TRP A 261 10.04 7.07 12.18
C TRP A 261 9.57 5.61 12.08
N LEU A 262 10.48 4.64 12.16
CA LEU A 262 10.13 3.21 12.13
C LEU A 262 9.17 2.81 13.26
N ASN A 263 9.35 3.38 14.46
CA ASN A 263 8.48 3.12 15.60
C ASN A 263 7.11 3.81 15.50
N SER A 264 7.01 4.92 14.78
CA SER A 264 5.72 5.60 14.51
C SER A 264 4.89 4.87 13.45
N HIS A 265 5.53 4.10 12.58
CA HIS A 265 4.92 3.25 11.56
C HIS A 265 4.87 1.80 12.06
N LYS A 266 3.94 1.57 12.99
CA LYS A 266 3.76 0.22 13.57
C LYS A 266 3.39 -0.79 12.48
N ALA A 267 4.04 -1.94 12.57
CA ALA A 267 3.65 -3.09 11.77
C ALA A 267 2.21 -3.51 12.08
N PRO A 268 1.40 -3.82 11.06
CA PRO A 268 0.14 -4.49 11.30
C PRO A 268 0.38 -5.81 12.05
N ARG A 269 -0.53 -6.18 12.94
CA ARG A 269 -0.48 -7.52 13.54
C ARG A 269 -0.60 -8.57 12.44
N LYS A 270 0.14 -9.68 12.55
CA LYS A 270 0.13 -10.77 11.57
C LYS A 270 -1.28 -11.38 11.37
N ASP A 271 -2.11 -11.34 12.42
CA ASP A 271 -3.49 -11.82 12.44
C ASP A 271 -4.54 -10.71 12.28
N ALA A 272 -4.12 -9.50 11.93
CA ALA A 272 -5.03 -8.38 11.74
C ALA A 272 -6.04 -8.63 10.62
N VAL A 273 -7.29 -8.27 10.85
CA VAL A 273 -8.38 -8.36 9.86
C VAL A 273 -8.13 -7.34 8.75
N ARG A 274 -8.10 -7.81 7.52
CA ARG A 274 -7.79 -6.99 6.33
C ARG A 274 -9.08 -6.41 5.76
N VAL A 275 -9.17 -5.08 5.70
CA VAL A 275 -10.33 -4.34 5.22
C VAL A 275 -9.97 -3.56 3.95
N ALA A 276 -10.71 -3.79 2.86
CA ALA A 276 -10.58 -3.03 1.62
C ALA A 276 -11.75 -2.06 1.47
N CYS A 277 -11.48 -0.76 1.33
CA CYS A 277 -12.47 0.28 1.10
C CYS A 277 -12.43 0.70 -0.38
N ILE A 278 -13.38 0.21 -1.18
CA ILE A 278 -13.49 0.49 -2.62
C ILE A 278 -14.51 1.60 -2.84
N GLY A 279 -14.14 2.63 -3.62
CA GLY A 279 -15.08 3.74 -3.83
C GLY A 279 -14.58 4.82 -4.80
N ASN A 280 -15.33 5.90 -4.82
CA ASN A 280 -15.09 7.10 -5.63
C ASN A 280 -14.31 8.18 -4.85
N SER A 281 -14.48 9.46 -5.23
CA SER A 281 -13.85 10.61 -4.59
C SER A 281 -14.12 10.74 -3.08
N ILE A 282 -15.27 10.29 -2.61
CA ILE A 282 -15.60 10.33 -1.18
C ILE A 282 -14.74 9.33 -0.39
N THR A 283 -14.49 8.16 -0.95
CA THR A 283 -13.57 7.18 -0.35
C THR A 283 -12.11 7.61 -0.52
N ASP A 284 -11.74 8.18 -1.67
CA ASP A 284 -10.45 8.78 -1.96
C ASP A 284 -10.10 9.96 -1.02
N GLY A 285 -11.11 10.62 -0.43
CA GLY A 285 -10.93 11.80 0.44
C GLY A 285 -10.63 13.07 -0.37
N HIS A 286 -11.42 13.32 -1.43
CA HIS A 286 -11.28 14.53 -2.25
C HIS A 286 -11.40 15.80 -1.41
N GLY A 287 -10.46 16.73 -1.56
CA GLY A 287 -10.42 17.99 -0.81
C GLY A 287 -9.97 17.86 0.65
N ILE A 288 -9.61 16.66 1.11
CA ILE A 288 -9.08 16.42 2.46
C ILE A 288 -7.56 16.31 2.40
N ASP A 289 -6.88 17.19 3.14
CA ASP A 289 -5.42 17.07 3.34
C ASP A 289 -5.13 15.82 4.20
N MET A 290 -3.99 15.17 3.96
CA MET A 290 -3.63 13.94 4.66
C MET A 290 -4.73 12.86 4.58
N SER A 291 -5.29 12.64 3.40
CA SER A 291 -6.44 11.73 3.22
C SER A 291 -6.18 10.30 3.67
N ASP A 292 -4.92 9.83 3.66
CA ASP A 292 -4.56 8.52 4.22
C ASP A 292 -4.93 8.37 5.70
N VAL A 293 -4.97 9.48 6.44
CA VAL A 293 -5.29 9.52 7.87
C VAL A 293 -6.67 10.10 8.14
N LYS A 294 -7.07 11.14 7.36
CA LYS A 294 -8.23 11.99 7.67
C LYS A 294 -9.49 11.67 6.88
N ALA A 295 -9.38 11.00 5.71
CA ALA A 295 -10.54 10.47 5.02
C ALA A 295 -11.15 9.30 5.81
N TRP A 296 -12.41 8.96 5.56
CA TRP A 296 -13.13 7.97 6.35
C TRP A 296 -12.43 6.60 6.47
N PRO A 297 -11.70 6.06 5.47
CA PRO A 297 -10.95 4.81 5.68
C PRO A 297 -9.81 4.95 6.69
N GLY A 298 -9.08 6.08 6.67
CA GLY A 298 -8.04 6.36 7.66
C GLY A 298 -8.59 6.57 9.06
N GLN A 299 -9.72 7.28 9.18
CA GLN A 299 -10.43 7.42 10.45
C GLN A 299 -10.95 6.08 10.96
N LEU A 300 -11.46 5.21 10.07
CA LEU A 300 -11.88 3.85 10.42
C LEU A 300 -10.71 3.01 10.93
N GLN A 301 -9.53 3.09 10.30
CA GLN A 301 -8.31 2.45 10.80
C GLN A 301 -7.99 2.88 12.24
N LYS A 302 -8.07 4.18 12.52
CA LYS A 302 -7.83 4.72 13.87
C LYS A 302 -8.82 4.19 14.90
N LEU A 303 -10.10 4.07 14.51
CA LEU A 303 -11.17 3.57 15.39
C LEU A 303 -11.07 2.07 15.66
N LEU A 304 -10.61 1.28 14.69
CA LEU A 304 -10.47 -0.17 14.78
C LEU A 304 -9.17 -0.62 15.49
N GLY A 305 -8.14 0.24 15.48
CA GLY A 305 -6.84 -0.06 16.09
C GLY A 305 -6.01 -1.10 15.32
N ASP A 306 -5.04 -1.70 16.00
CA ASP A 306 -4.03 -2.60 15.42
C ASP A 306 -4.52 -4.02 15.11
N GLY A 307 -5.72 -4.37 15.54
CA GLY A 307 -6.40 -5.62 15.15
C GLY A 307 -6.92 -5.62 13.71
N TYR A 308 -6.82 -4.51 12.98
CA TYR A 308 -7.30 -4.33 11.62
C TYR A 308 -6.27 -3.60 10.75
N VAL A 309 -6.29 -3.88 9.44
CA VAL A 309 -5.55 -3.13 8.42
C VAL A 309 -6.53 -2.64 7.37
N VAL A 310 -6.83 -1.35 7.39
CA VAL A 310 -7.76 -0.71 6.45
C VAL A 310 -6.98 -0.10 5.29
N LYS A 311 -7.28 -0.52 4.07
CA LYS A 311 -6.69 0.03 2.84
C LYS A 311 -7.73 0.83 2.05
N ASN A 312 -7.31 2.01 1.60
CA ASN A 312 -8.13 2.90 0.78
C ASN A 312 -7.86 2.65 -0.71
N TYR A 313 -8.87 2.13 -1.41
CA TYR A 313 -8.87 1.90 -2.86
C TYR A 313 -9.87 2.85 -3.57
N GLY A 314 -10.19 3.97 -2.95
CA GLY A 314 -10.99 5.03 -3.56
C GLY A 314 -10.26 5.73 -4.69
N ARG A 315 -11.00 6.16 -5.72
CA ARG A 315 -10.49 6.96 -6.84
C ARG A 315 -11.51 8.02 -7.25
N SER A 316 -11.07 9.28 -7.24
CA SER A 316 -11.92 10.41 -7.58
C SER A 316 -12.51 10.30 -8.98
N GLY A 317 -13.81 10.62 -9.12
CA GLY A 317 -14.54 10.61 -10.39
C GLY A 317 -15.02 9.23 -10.85
N ARG A 318 -14.65 8.13 -10.18
CA ARG A 318 -14.88 6.77 -10.71
C ARG A 318 -16.33 6.30 -10.56
N THR A 319 -16.77 5.57 -11.58
CA THR A 319 -18.08 4.91 -11.67
C THR A 319 -17.94 3.41 -11.38
N LEU A 320 -19.03 2.82 -10.86
CA LEU A 320 -19.23 1.37 -10.88
C LEU A 320 -19.49 0.89 -12.30
N LEU A 321 -20.27 1.67 -13.07
CA LEU A 321 -20.60 1.36 -14.45
C LEU A 321 -19.34 1.21 -15.30
N GLN A 322 -19.16 0.05 -15.93
CA GLN A 322 -18.02 -0.24 -16.82
C GLN A 322 -18.01 0.65 -18.07
N LYS A 323 -19.20 1.06 -18.53
CA LYS A 323 -19.41 1.99 -19.65
C LYS A 323 -19.51 3.46 -19.22
N GLY A 324 -19.31 3.76 -17.93
CA GLY A 324 -19.28 5.13 -17.44
C GLY A 324 -18.07 5.91 -17.98
N ASP A 325 -18.09 7.23 -17.74
CA ASP A 325 -17.04 8.15 -18.20
C ASP A 325 -15.64 7.80 -17.62
N GLN A 326 -15.61 7.30 -16.37
CA GLN A 326 -14.37 6.93 -15.67
C GLN A 326 -14.54 5.66 -14.83
N PRO A 327 -14.57 4.47 -15.45
CA PRO A 327 -14.83 3.23 -14.73
C PRO A 327 -13.69 2.82 -13.80
N ILE A 328 -14.00 2.43 -12.55
CA ILE A 328 -13.02 1.98 -11.55
C ILE A 328 -12.26 0.71 -12.00
N TRP A 329 -12.86 -0.10 -12.82
CA TRP A 329 -12.32 -1.38 -13.33
C TRP A 329 -10.98 -1.25 -14.06
N LYS A 330 -10.65 -0.05 -14.56
CA LYS A 330 -9.38 0.24 -15.27
C LYS A 330 -8.29 0.74 -14.34
N GLU A 331 -8.59 1.00 -13.08
CA GLU A 331 -7.67 1.58 -12.13
C GLU A 331 -6.73 0.56 -11.49
N GLN A 332 -5.51 0.99 -11.17
CA GLN A 332 -4.58 0.19 -10.35
C GLN A 332 -5.21 -0.14 -9.00
N ALA A 333 -5.96 0.79 -8.41
CA ALA A 333 -6.66 0.58 -7.15
C ALA A 333 -7.62 -0.62 -7.16
N TRP A 334 -8.30 -0.87 -8.29
CA TRP A 334 -9.15 -2.06 -8.43
C TRP A 334 -8.32 -3.36 -8.47
N ARG A 335 -7.25 -3.39 -9.27
CA ARG A 335 -6.34 -4.56 -9.32
C ARG A 335 -5.73 -4.85 -7.96
N ASP A 336 -5.30 -3.81 -7.24
CA ASP A 336 -4.73 -3.94 -5.90
C ASP A 336 -5.78 -4.42 -4.88
N ALA A 337 -7.02 -3.94 -4.95
CA ALA A 337 -8.11 -4.39 -4.08
C ALA A 337 -8.39 -5.90 -4.25
N LEU A 338 -8.37 -6.40 -5.49
CA LEU A 338 -8.49 -7.84 -5.76
C LEU A 338 -7.28 -8.63 -5.23
N ALA A 339 -6.07 -8.12 -5.46
CA ALA A 339 -4.82 -8.76 -5.03
C ALA A 339 -4.64 -8.75 -3.51
N TYR A 340 -5.22 -7.77 -2.82
CA TYR A 340 -5.18 -7.63 -1.36
C TYR A 340 -5.81 -8.79 -0.62
N LYS A 341 -6.75 -9.53 -1.22
CA LYS A 341 -7.46 -10.67 -0.61
C LYS A 341 -7.99 -10.33 0.78
N ALA A 342 -8.75 -9.24 0.87
CA ALA A 342 -9.30 -8.73 2.12
C ALA A 342 -10.20 -9.77 2.83
N ASP A 343 -10.29 -9.69 4.17
CA ASP A 343 -11.30 -10.42 4.97
C ASP A 343 -12.66 -9.72 4.91
N VAL A 344 -12.63 -8.38 4.77
CA VAL A 344 -13.82 -7.53 4.65
C VAL A 344 -13.63 -6.57 3.48
N VAL A 345 -14.65 -6.44 2.64
CA VAL A 345 -14.68 -5.46 1.54
C VAL A 345 -15.86 -4.53 1.72
N ILE A 346 -15.62 -3.22 1.69
CA ILE A 346 -16.63 -2.16 1.77
C ILE A 346 -16.69 -1.49 0.41
N ILE A 347 -17.87 -1.53 -0.24
CA ILE A 347 -18.09 -0.96 -1.57
C ILE A 347 -18.98 0.28 -1.43
N LYS A 348 -18.43 1.46 -1.80
CA LYS A 348 -19.12 2.75 -1.80
C LYS A 348 -18.99 3.43 -3.17
N LEU A 349 -19.77 2.98 -4.13
CA LEU A 349 -19.87 3.52 -5.50
C LEU A 349 -21.32 3.92 -5.80
N GLY A 350 -21.56 4.63 -6.90
CA GLY A 350 -22.87 5.07 -7.33
C GLY A 350 -23.01 6.60 -7.51
N THR A 351 -22.24 7.40 -6.75
CA THR A 351 -22.33 8.87 -6.84
C THR A 351 -22.08 9.38 -8.26
N ASN A 352 -21.01 8.95 -8.93
CA ASN A 352 -20.69 9.37 -10.30
C ASN A 352 -21.55 8.67 -11.37
N ASP A 353 -22.10 7.54 -11.01
CA ASP A 353 -23.01 6.76 -11.86
C ASP A 353 -24.33 7.49 -12.06
N SER A 354 -24.73 8.35 -11.11
CA SER A 354 -25.97 9.14 -11.17
C SER A 354 -25.96 10.25 -12.23
N LYS A 355 -24.79 10.55 -12.84
CA LYS A 355 -24.67 11.57 -13.89
C LYS A 355 -25.47 11.14 -15.14
N PRO A 356 -26.15 12.09 -15.84
CA PRO A 356 -27.00 11.76 -17.00
C PRO A 356 -26.28 10.96 -18.10
N GLN A 357 -25.01 11.25 -18.35
CA GLN A 357 -24.21 10.54 -19.37
C GLN A 357 -23.79 9.13 -18.96
N ASN A 358 -23.86 8.79 -17.68
CA ASN A 358 -23.43 7.50 -17.15
C ASN A 358 -24.60 6.57 -16.84
N TRP A 359 -25.76 7.13 -16.41
CA TRP A 359 -26.81 6.37 -15.77
C TRP A 359 -27.47 5.33 -16.70
N ASP A 360 -27.41 4.09 -16.29
CA ASP A 360 -28.11 2.94 -16.85
C ASP A 360 -28.44 1.96 -15.72
N ALA A 361 -29.70 1.82 -15.37
CA ALA A 361 -30.15 1.04 -14.22
C ALA A 361 -29.82 -0.46 -14.37
N GLN A 362 -30.03 -1.03 -15.58
CA GLN A 362 -29.81 -2.45 -15.83
C GLN A 362 -28.29 -2.77 -15.80
N ALA A 363 -27.48 -1.92 -16.43
CA ALA A 363 -26.04 -2.06 -16.40
C ALA A 363 -25.49 -1.87 -14.98
N TYR A 364 -26.02 -0.93 -14.18
CA TYR A 364 -25.57 -0.71 -12.80
C TYR A 364 -25.80 -1.95 -11.92
N GLU A 365 -27.00 -2.57 -11.97
CA GLU A 365 -27.27 -3.82 -11.25
C GLU A 365 -26.34 -4.95 -11.70
N SER A 366 -26.15 -5.10 -13.01
CA SER A 366 -25.29 -6.12 -13.59
C SER A 366 -23.83 -5.96 -13.16
N ASP A 367 -23.31 -4.72 -13.23
CA ASP A 367 -21.93 -4.41 -12.89
C ASP A 367 -21.65 -4.54 -11.37
N LEU A 368 -22.67 -4.18 -10.52
CA LEU A 368 -22.57 -4.39 -9.07
C LEU A 368 -22.48 -5.89 -8.74
N ARG A 369 -23.31 -6.73 -9.36
CA ARG A 369 -23.24 -8.19 -9.17
C ARG A 369 -21.91 -8.76 -9.67
N LEU A 370 -21.41 -8.27 -10.81
CA LEU A 370 -20.10 -8.69 -11.34
C LEU A 370 -18.96 -8.31 -10.39
N MET A 371 -18.98 -7.11 -9.81
CA MET A 371 -17.98 -6.67 -8.83
C MET A 371 -17.98 -7.58 -7.59
N ILE A 372 -19.15 -7.92 -7.08
CA ILE A 372 -19.32 -8.86 -5.97
C ILE A 372 -18.78 -10.24 -6.36
N ASP A 373 -19.07 -10.72 -7.57
CA ASP A 373 -18.59 -12.02 -8.05
C ASP A 373 -17.07 -12.08 -8.21
N GLN A 374 -16.42 -11.01 -8.65
CA GLN A 374 -14.96 -10.96 -8.74
C GLN A 374 -14.28 -10.96 -7.36
N LEU A 375 -14.91 -10.30 -6.37
CA LEU A 375 -14.38 -10.23 -4.99
C LEU A 375 -14.64 -11.52 -4.21
N ASN A 376 -15.80 -12.14 -4.37
CA ASN A 376 -16.21 -13.37 -3.68
C ASN A 376 -17.01 -14.28 -4.61
N PRO A 377 -16.35 -15.04 -5.49
CA PRO A 377 -17.05 -15.90 -6.45
C PRO A 377 -17.87 -17.00 -5.74
N LYS A 378 -19.06 -17.29 -6.32
CA LYS A 378 -19.88 -18.41 -5.84
C LYS A 378 -19.19 -19.75 -6.15
N VAL A 379 -19.17 -20.63 -5.17
CA VAL A 379 -18.62 -21.97 -5.27
C VAL A 379 -19.70 -23.03 -5.06
N PRO A 380 -19.58 -24.23 -5.65
CA PRO A 380 -20.55 -25.31 -5.44
C PRO A 380 -20.62 -25.74 -3.97
N VAL A 381 -21.83 -25.90 -3.46
CA VAL A 381 -22.05 -26.52 -2.13
C VAL A 381 -21.65 -27.98 -2.21
N LEU A 382 -20.82 -28.45 -1.28
CA LEU A 382 -20.44 -29.84 -1.18
C LEU A 382 -21.51 -30.63 -0.44
N ASN A 383 -21.83 -31.84 -0.92
CA ASN A 383 -22.71 -32.80 -0.21
C ASN A 383 -21.95 -33.48 0.95
N LYS A 384 -22.64 -34.30 1.73
CA LYS A 384 -22.06 -35.02 2.87
C LYS A 384 -20.86 -35.94 2.52
N LYS A 385 -20.66 -36.26 1.24
CA LYS A 385 -19.53 -37.04 0.71
C LYS A 385 -18.42 -36.21 0.11
N GLY A 386 -18.45 -34.86 0.31
CA GLY A 386 -17.47 -33.91 -0.24
C GLY A 386 -17.56 -33.66 -1.75
N LYS A 387 -18.63 -34.15 -2.42
CA LYS A 387 -18.83 -33.92 -3.87
C LYS A 387 -19.60 -32.61 -4.15
N PRO A 388 -19.24 -31.86 -5.19
CA PRO A 388 -19.96 -30.63 -5.56
C PRO A 388 -21.41 -30.95 -5.98
N THR A 389 -22.34 -30.10 -5.55
CA THR A 389 -23.75 -30.11 -5.95
C THR A 389 -24.01 -29.02 -7.01
N LYS A 390 -25.22 -28.97 -7.56
CA LYS A 390 -25.67 -27.89 -8.44
C LYS A 390 -25.97 -26.59 -7.69
N LYS A 391 -26.07 -26.64 -6.35
CA LYS A 391 -26.31 -25.45 -5.53
C LYS A 391 -25.02 -24.67 -5.37
N MET A 392 -25.08 -23.36 -5.64
CA MET A 392 -23.95 -22.44 -5.50
C MET A 392 -24.13 -21.60 -4.24
N GLN A 393 -23.01 -21.27 -3.58
CA GLN A 393 -22.99 -20.33 -2.45
C GLN A 393 -21.69 -19.52 -2.46
N ARG A 394 -21.71 -18.34 -1.84
CA ARG A 394 -20.47 -17.57 -1.57
C ARG A 394 -19.76 -18.14 -0.35
N SER A 395 -18.45 -17.96 -0.29
CA SER A 395 -17.70 -18.23 0.93
C SER A 395 -18.02 -17.15 1.98
N GLN A 396 -17.75 -17.45 3.26
CA GLN A 396 -17.92 -16.44 4.34
C GLN A 396 -16.91 -15.30 4.24
N LYS A 397 -15.81 -15.49 3.52
CA LYS A 397 -14.77 -14.50 3.28
C LYS A 397 -14.51 -14.30 1.78
N PRO A 398 -14.32 -13.03 1.37
CA PRO A 398 -14.49 -11.81 2.16
C PRO A 398 -15.96 -11.56 2.54
N ARG A 399 -16.19 -11.00 3.74
CA ARG A 399 -17.46 -10.36 4.09
C ARG A 399 -17.60 -9.10 3.25
N ILE A 400 -18.66 -8.99 2.45
CA ILE A 400 -18.92 -7.84 1.58
C ILE A 400 -20.01 -6.96 2.20
N ILE A 401 -19.71 -5.68 2.34
CA ILE A 401 -20.62 -4.66 2.86
C ILE A 401 -20.84 -3.61 1.76
N LEU A 402 -22.08 -3.37 1.39
CA LEU A 402 -22.45 -2.32 0.46
C LEU A 402 -22.79 -1.03 1.23
N CYS A 403 -22.39 0.13 0.67
CA CYS A 403 -22.78 1.42 1.22
C CYS A 403 -23.61 2.17 0.19
N THR A 404 -24.74 2.76 0.63
CA THR A 404 -25.43 3.74 -0.21
C THR A 404 -24.58 5.00 -0.39
N PRO A 405 -24.68 5.73 -1.51
CA PRO A 405 -24.05 7.05 -1.63
C PRO A 405 -24.56 7.99 -0.53
N VAL A 406 -23.74 8.92 -0.05
CA VAL A 406 -24.19 10.02 0.81
C VAL A 406 -25.06 10.99 0.00
N PRO A 407 -25.92 11.84 0.63
CA PRO A 407 -26.73 12.82 -0.07
C PRO A 407 -25.92 13.78 -0.93
N ALA A 408 -26.43 14.11 -2.11
CA ALA A 408 -25.90 15.17 -2.97
C ALA A 408 -26.74 16.44 -2.80
N TYR A 409 -26.24 17.38 -2.01
CA TYR A 409 -26.98 18.62 -1.68
C TYR A 409 -26.98 19.65 -2.82
N LYS A 410 -26.11 19.48 -3.82
CA LYS A 410 -26.01 20.33 -5.01
C LYS A 410 -25.78 19.48 -6.26
N PRO A 411 -26.29 19.88 -7.43
CA PRO A 411 -26.08 19.15 -8.68
C PRO A 411 -24.71 19.44 -9.31
N SER A 412 -23.66 19.45 -8.50
CA SER A 412 -22.29 19.69 -8.98
C SER A 412 -21.86 18.54 -9.89
N TRP A 413 -21.16 18.87 -10.97
CA TRP A 413 -20.66 17.93 -11.99
C TRP A 413 -21.73 16.98 -12.59
N GLY A 414 -23.00 17.36 -12.56
CA GLY A 414 -24.10 16.55 -13.07
C GLY A 414 -24.53 15.40 -12.16
N ILE A 415 -24.01 15.32 -10.93
CA ILE A 415 -24.44 14.33 -9.93
C ILE A 415 -25.87 14.64 -9.51
N SER A 416 -26.72 13.61 -9.51
CA SER A 416 -28.16 13.73 -9.25
C SER A 416 -28.58 12.95 -8.01
N ASP A 417 -28.97 13.67 -6.95
CA ASP A 417 -29.52 13.04 -5.74
C ASP A 417 -30.83 12.30 -6.02
N SER A 418 -31.64 12.83 -6.92
CA SER A 418 -32.89 12.15 -7.34
C SER A 418 -32.62 10.78 -7.96
N VAL A 419 -31.58 10.64 -8.80
CA VAL A 419 -31.18 9.33 -9.36
C VAL A 419 -30.60 8.43 -8.25
N ILE A 420 -29.85 9.00 -7.32
CA ILE A 420 -29.33 8.25 -6.17
C ILE A 420 -30.46 7.64 -5.37
N VAL A 421 -31.43 8.46 -4.94
CA VAL A 421 -32.54 8.04 -4.06
C VAL A 421 -33.49 7.10 -4.77
N ASN A 422 -33.93 7.46 -5.98
CA ASN A 422 -35.05 6.76 -6.64
C ASN A 422 -34.59 5.52 -7.44
N ASN A 423 -33.30 5.39 -7.73
CA ASN A 423 -32.82 4.32 -8.59
C ASN A 423 -31.64 3.56 -7.98
N ILE A 424 -30.54 4.25 -7.60
CA ILE A 424 -29.30 3.59 -7.16
C ILE A 424 -29.50 2.87 -5.82
N ILE A 425 -30.04 3.55 -4.81
CA ILE A 425 -30.29 2.97 -3.48
C ILE A 425 -31.23 1.75 -3.56
N PRO A 426 -32.35 1.79 -4.28
CA PRO A 426 -33.20 0.61 -4.47
C PRO A 426 -32.48 -0.58 -5.10
N ILE A 427 -31.58 -0.35 -6.09
CA ILE A 427 -30.79 -1.41 -6.70
C ILE A 427 -29.78 -1.99 -5.71
N ILE A 428 -29.07 -1.14 -4.96
CA ILE A 428 -28.11 -1.60 -3.92
C ILE A 428 -28.85 -2.49 -2.92
N ASN A 429 -30.00 -2.06 -2.40
CA ASN A 429 -30.79 -2.83 -1.43
C ASN A 429 -31.31 -4.14 -2.01
N LYS A 430 -31.78 -4.14 -3.27
CA LYS A 430 -32.22 -5.36 -3.98
C LYS A 430 -31.06 -6.35 -4.10
N VAL A 431 -29.91 -5.89 -4.60
CA VAL A 431 -28.72 -6.76 -4.78
C VAL A 431 -28.24 -7.31 -3.44
N ALA A 432 -28.21 -6.47 -2.40
CA ALA A 432 -27.84 -6.89 -1.06
C ALA A 432 -28.79 -7.99 -0.53
N LEU A 433 -30.09 -7.81 -0.68
CA LEU A 433 -31.08 -8.82 -0.28
C LEU A 433 -30.90 -10.15 -1.04
N ASP A 434 -30.77 -10.07 -2.37
CA ASP A 434 -30.62 -11.25 -3.24
C ASP A 434 -29.34 -12.04 -2.97
N GLU A 435 -28.24 -11.34 -2.62
CA GLU A 435 -26.92 -11.91 -2.37
C GLU A 435 -26.62 -12.15 -0.88
N HIS A 436 -27.59 -11.86 0.01
CA HIS A 436 -27.46 -11.94 1.47
C HIS A 436 -26.27 -11.13 2.02
N LEU A 437 -26.14 -9.88 1.54
CA LEU A 437 -25.11 -8.95 1.95
C LEU A 437 -25.66 -7.88 2.89
N GLU A 438 -24.76 -7.25 3.63
CA GLU A 438 -25.09 -6.15 4.54
C GLU A 438 -25.04 -4.81 3.81
N VAL A 439 -25.84 -3.86 4.29
CA VAL A 439 -25.89 -2.48 3.78
C VAL A 439 -25.70 -1.49 4.90
N VAL A 440 -24.81 -0.51 4.67
CA VAL A 440 -24.75 0.73 5.47
C VAL A 440 -25.49 1.81 4.69
N ASP A 441 -26.63 2.23 5.20
CA ASP A 441 -27.41 3.31 4.58
C ASP A 441 -26.83 4.69 4.93
N LEU A 442 -25.76 5.05 4.26
CA LEU A 442 -25.10 6.34 4.46
C LEU A 442 -25.97 7.52 4.05
N HIS A 443 -26.90 7.33 3.11
CA HIS A 443 -27.79 8.41 2.67
C HIS A 443 -28.71 8.89 3.79
N SER A 444 -29.29 7.95 4.52
CA SER A 444 -30.25 8.27 5.58
C SER A 444 -29.61 8.76 6.87
N ILE A 445 -28.39 8.32 7.17
CA ILE A 445 -27.72 8.66 8.44
C ILE A 445 -26.79 9.87 8.35
N PHE A 446 -26.46 10.33 7.13
CA PHE A 446 -25.56 11.45 6.96
C PHE A 446 -26.22 12.78 7.34
N ASP A 447 -25.72 13.39 8.42
CA ASP A 447 -26.25 14.64 8.95
C ASP A 447 -25.35 15.83 8.57
N ASN A 448 -25.94 16.81 7.88
CA ASN A 448 -25.33 18.09 7.55
C ASN A 448 -26.21 19.27 7.99
N ALA A 449 -27.06 19.10 9.01
CA ALA A 449 -27.99 20.14 9.45
C ALA A 449 -27.25 21.41 9.92
N ASP A 450 -26.05 21.29 10.48
CA ASP A 450 -25.21 22.41 10.91
C ASP A 450 -24.31 22.97 9.78
N GLY A 451 -24.36 22.39 8.58
CA GLY A 451 -23.56 22.80 7.41
C GLY A 451 -22.09 22.49 7.47
N LYS A 452 -21.59 21.69 8.45
CA LYS A 452 -20.17 21.41 8.66
C LYS A 452 -19.70 20.07 8.11
N ALA A 453 -20.61 19.16 7.81
CA ALA A 453 -20.26 17.82 7.36
C ALA A 453 -19.96 17.74 5.85
N MET A 454 -20.36 18.75 5.06
CA MET A 454 -20.21 18.78 3.61
C MET A 454 -19.37 19.97 3.16
N GLN A 455 -18.52 19.77 2.16
CA GLN A 455 -17.77 20.85 1.50
C GLN A 455 -18.72 21.75 0.70
N GLY A 456 -18.21 22.94 0.28
CA GLY A 456 -18.99 23.93 -0.44
C GLY A 456 -19.59 23.48 -1.77
N ASP A 457 -19.07 22.39 -2.34
CA ASP A 457 -19.60 21.77 -3.57
C ASP A 457 -20.89 20.96 -3.35
N GLY A 458 -21.22 20.61 -2.11
CA GLY A 458 -22.39 19.85 -1.74
C GLY A 458 -22.38 18.37 -2.10
N ILE A 459 -21.20 17.82 -2.45
CA ILE A 459 -20.99 16.41 -2.86
C ILE A 459 -19.97 15.71 -1.97
N HIS A 460 -18.88 16.41 -1.63
CA HIS A 460 -17.78 15.81 -0.89
C HIS A 460 -17.89 16.14 0.59
N PRO A 461 -17.79 15.13 1.48
CA PRO A 461 -17.72 15.34 2.91
C PRO A 461 -16.49 16.15 3.32
N THR A 462 -16.60 16.87 4.42
CA THR A 462 -15.45 17.37 5.18
C THR A 462 -14.86 16.25 6.03
N GLU A 463 -13.77 16.51 6.78
CA GLU A 463 -13.23 15.58 7.78
C GLU A 463 -14.30 15.17 8.82
N ALA A 464 -15.22 16.09 9.17
CA ALA A 464 -16.34 15.80 10.07
C ALA A 464 -17.39 14.88 9.44
N GLY A 465 -17.71 15.09 8.16
CA GLY A 465 -18.60 14.20 7.41
C GLY A 465 -18.00 12.79 7.23
N ASP A 466 -16.72 12.71 6.93
CA ASP A 466 -15.99 11.43 6.85
C ASP A 466 -15.97 10.69 8.21
N SER A 467 -15.98 11.43 9.34
CA SER A 467 -16.13 10.83 10.67
C SER A 467 -17.51 10.15 10.86
N GLN A 468 -18.55 10.68 10.25
CA GLN A 468 -19.88 10.02 10.31
C GLN A 468 -19.85 8.71 9.52
N ILE A 469 -19.26 8.71 8.32
CA ILE A 469 -19.10 7.50 7.50
C ILE A 469 -18.29 6.43 8.24
N ALA A 470 -17.13 6.81 8.79
CA ALA A 470 -16.25 5.89 9.52
C ALA A 470 -16.96 5.25 10.73
N LYS A 471 -17.73 6.03 11.49
CA LYS A 471 -18.52 5.54 12.64
C LYS A 471 -19.63 4.58 12.20
N ALA A 472 -20.36 4.90 11.13
CA ALA A 472 -21.41 4.04 10.61
C ALA A 472 -20.87 2.67 10.15
N VAL A 473 -19.73 2.68 9.44
CA VAL A 473 -19.05 1.45 9.04
C VAL A 473 -18.49 0.69 10.25
N LEU A 474 -17.98 1.39 11.27
CA LEU A 474 -17.51 0.75 12.50
C LEU A 474 -18.63 -0.04 13.19
N GLU A 475 -19.84 0.53 13.28
CA GLU A 475 -20.95 -0.14 13.98
C GLU A 475 -21.33 -1.45 13.30
N ILE A 476 -21.36 -1.51 11.96
CA ILE A 476 -21.66 -2.78 11.25
C ILE A 476 -20.52 -3.79 11.39
N LEU A 477 -19.26 -3.34 11.47
CA LEU A 477 -18.11 -4.22 11.66
C LEU A 477 -18.06 -4.87 13.04
N LYS A 478 -18.63 -4.22 14.08
CA LYS A 478 -18.73 -4.77 15.44
C LYS A 478 -19.75 -5.90 15.58
N ILE A 479 -20.69 -6.01 14.67
CA ILE A 479 -21.67 -7.10 14.65
C ILE A 479 -20.94 -8.38 14.27
N LYS A 480 -20.75 -9.27 15.24
CA LYS A 480 -20.20 -10.62 15.02
C LYS A 480 -21.30 -11.51 14.44
N HIS A 481 -21.05 -12.08 13.29
CA HIS A 481 -21.88 -13.14 12.69
C HIS A 481 -21.36 -14.52 13.04
#